data_f244a8b2b5ebea9253758bd68cb4ddc3
#
_entry.id   f244a8b2b5ebea9253758bd68cb4ddc3
#
_cell.length_a   1.000
_cell.length_b   1.000
_cell.length_c   1.000
_cell.angle_alpha   90.00
_cell.angle_beta   90.00
_cell.angle_gamma   90.00
#
_symmetry.space_group_name_H-M   'P 1'
#
loop_
_entity.id
_entity.type
_entity.pdbx_description
1 polymer ?
#
loop_
_entity_poly.entity_id
_entity_poly.type
_entity_poly.pdbx_seq_one_letter_code
_entity_poly.pdbx_strand_id
1 'polypeptide(L)'
;MSKRQPLYYLVAMLVIGAFFAGQVIAETEFADLESSLDDEELLFGDIPSVFSASKYEQKVTEAPARISIVTADEIQRYGHRTLMDVLNTLPGFQTSYDRNYSYTGARGFGVPGDFNTRILMLVDGHRINENIFDGVVPDRGFVVDIDLIDRVEVVRGPASSLYGSSAFFGVINVITKRGRDLQGAEVSVATGSQESYQGRISYGERFDNGFEMLLSASGYDSEGDDRLYYPEFDDPASNNGIAENVDDANNRNLYAKLSYGDFTLSGVYEEYEKGVPTASYETLFNDSRTRTWEGRVYLDLKYQLTWSTILVQSS
;
A
#
# COMPACT_ATOMS: atom_id res chain seq x y z
N MET A 1 -30.10 -17.71 0.54
CA MET A 1 -30.07 -17.59 2.01
C MET A 1 -28.63 -17.80 2.47
N SER A 2 -27.92 -16.70 2.64
CA SER A 2 -26.46 -16.63 2.84
C SER A 2 -26.07 -17.00 4.28
N LYS A 3 -25.07 -17.88 4.44
CA LYS A 3 -24.50 -18.31 5.73
C LYS A 3 -23.36 -17.38 6.21
N ARG A 4 -23.54 -16.05 6.16
CA ARG A 4 -22.47 -15.09 6.56
C ARG A 4 -22.60 -14.54 8.00
N GLN A 5 -23.30 -15.23 8.91
CA GLN A 5 -23.60 -14.73 10.26
C GLN A 5 -22.50 -14.80 11.36
N PRO A 6 -21.42 -15.59 11.30
CA PRO A 6 -20.55 -15.69 12.49
C PRO A 6 -19.51 -14.57 12.67
N LEU A 7 -19.17 -13.79 11.62
CA LEU A 7 -18.11 -12.79 11.72
C LEU A 7 -18.57 -11.51 12.44
N TYR A 8 -19.83 -11.10 12.27
CA TYR A 8 -20.39 -9.92 12.92
C TYR A 8 -20.41 -9.99 14.45
N TYR A 9 -20.65 -11.18 15.01
CA TYR A 9 -20.66 -11.35 16.46
C TYR A 9 -19.28 -11.31 17.10
N LEU A 10 -18.24 -11.71 16.37
CA LEU A 10 -16.86 -11.67 16.86
C LEU A 10 -16.31 -10.24 16.90
N VAL A 11 -16.60 -9.44 15.90
CA VAL A 11 -16.21 -8.02 15.82
C VAL A 11 -16.99 -7.20 16.85
N ALA A 12 -18.28 -7.47 17.04
CA ALA A 12 -19.09 -6.78 18.06
C ALA A 12 -18.63 -7.08 19.49
N MET A 13 -18.22 -8.29 19.82
CA MET A 13 -17.67 -8.63 21.13
C MET A 13 -16.31 -7.99 21.43
N LEU A 14 -15.45 -7.84 20.41
CA LEU A 14 -14.15 -7.17 20.55
C LEU A 14 -14.31 -5.66 20.76
N VAL A 15 -15.27 -5.02 20.10
CA VAL A 15 -15.55 -3.57 20.28
C VAL A 15 -16.13 -3.27 21.66
N ILE A 16 -16.97 -4.14 22.20
CA ILE A 16 -17.58 -3.94 23.56
C ILE A 16 -16.52 -4.15 24.65
N GLY A 17 -15.55 -5.05 24.46
CA GLY A 17 -14.45 -5.26 25.41
C GLY A 17 -13.46 -4.10 25.48
N ALA A 18 -13.26 -3.34 24.41
CA ALA A 18 -12.35 -2.19 24.34
C ALA A 18 -12.96 -0.92 24.98
N PHE A 19 -14.30 -0.83 25.07
CA PHE A 19 -14.99 0.35 25.63
C PHE A 19 -14.90 0.46 27.17
N PHE A 20 -14.55 -0.60 27.88
CA PHE A 20 -14.45 -0.62 29.34
C PHE A 20 -13.05 -0.39 29.91
N ALA A 21 -12.01 -0.29 29.05
CA ALA A 21 -10.63 -0.10 29.51
C ALA A 21 -10.06 1.32 29.30
N GLY A 22 -10.84 2.24 28.75
CA GLY A 22 -10.37 3.56 28.30
C GLY A 22 -11.02 4.76 29.01
N GLN A 23 -11.19 4.75 30.32
CA GLN A 23 -11.35 6.00 31.07
C GLN A 23 -10.14 6.15 31.99
N VAL A 24 -9.15 6.92 31.55
CA VAL A 24 -8.36 7.80 32.44
C VAL A 24 -7.41 8.64 31.56
N ILE A 25 -7.52 9.96 31.79
CA ILE A 25 -6.59 11.05 31.52
C ILE A 25 -6.67 11.67 30.10
N ALA A 26 -7.58 12.63 29.97
CA ALA A 26 -7.39 13.85 29.24
C ALA A 26 -7.13 14.97 30.24
N GLU A 27 -5.92 15.31 30.51
CA GLU A 27 -5.53 16.60 31.12
C GLU A 27 -4.51 17.30 30.22
N THR A 28 -5.00 18.35 29.60
CA THR A 28 -4.42 19.67 29.31
C THR A 28 -2.90 19.81 29.43
N GLU A 29 -2.25 19.99 28.28
CA GLU A 29 -1.15 20.93 28.13
C GLU A 29 -1.28 21.64 26.78
N PHE A 30 -2.18 22.62 26.74
CA PHE A 30 -2.14 23.72 25.78
C PHE A 30 -1.44 24.88 26.48
N ALA A 31 -0.12 24.85 26.53
CA ALA A 31 0.69 26.02 26.85
C ALA A 31 2.08 25.83 26.24
N ASP A 32 2.50 26.81 25.48
CA ASP A 32 3.84 27.01 24.94
C ASP A 32 4.17 26.38 23.56
N LEU A 33 3.37 26.67 22.55
CA LEU A 33 3.80 26.57 21.14
C LEU A 33 3.92 27.96 20.49
N GLU A 34 4.54 28.89 21.20
CA GLU A 34 5.04 30.15 20.66
C GLU A 34 6.44 30.42 21.20
N SER A 35 7.43 29.68 20.73
CA SER A 35 8.82 30.19 20.78
C SER A 35 9.67 29.48 19.74
N SER A 36 10.06 30.27 18.74
CA SER A 36 11.24 30.02 17.88
C SER A 36 11.28 28.67 17.16
N LEU A 37 10.51 28.53 16.11
CA LEU A 37 11.00 27.75 14.97
C LEU A 37 12.20 28.54 14.44
N ASP A 38 13.40 28.10 14.78
CA ASP A 38 14.61 28.58 14.15
C ASP A 38 14.45 28.37 12.65
N ASP A 39 14.38 29.46 11.88
CA ASP A 39 14.32 29.43 10.41
C ASP A 39 15.51 28.65 9.81
N GLU A 40 16.59 28.49 10.56
CA GLU A 40 17.73 27.66 10.20
C GLU A 40 17.41 26.15 10.22
N GLU A 41 16.58 25.64 11.14
CA GLU A 41 16.21 24.23 11.19
C GLU A 41 15.30 23.83 10.01
N LEU A 42 14.50 24.78 9.50
CA LEU A 42 13.73 24.60 8.26
C LEU A 42 14.59 24.61 7.00
N LEU A 43 15.76 25.31 7.03
CA LEU A 43 16.71 25.36 5.91
C LEU A 43 17.69 24.19 5.90
N PHE A 44 17.93 23.54 7.05
CA PHE A 44 18.88 22.43 7.22
C PHE A 44 18.19 21.14 7.67
N GLY A 45 16.87 21.03 7.50
CA GLY A 45 16.14 19.75 7.71
C GLY A 45 16.88 18.61 7.01
N ASP A 46 17.06 17.49 7.70
CA ASP A 46 17.79 16.34 7.18
C ASP A 46 17.31 16.00 5.78
N ILE A 47 18.21 16.15 4.79
CA ILE A 47 17.92 15.78 3.41
C ILE A 47 17.65 14.29 3.39
N PRO A 48 16.42 13.85 3.04
CA PRO A 48 16.07 12.44 3.11
C PRO A 48 16.99 11.60 2.23
N SER A 49 17.39 10.45 2.75
CA SER A 49 18.12 9.45 1.99
C SER A 49 17.16 8.55 1.22
N VAL A 50 17.56 8.10 0.04
CA VAL A 50 16.81 7.21 -0.83
C VAL A 50 17.65 6.04 -1.28
N PHE A 51 17.00 4.89 -1.40
CA PHE A 51 17.60 3.66 -1.91
C PHE A 51 17.32 3.44 -3.39
N SER A 52 16.16 3.90 -3.86
CA SER A 52 15.59 3.50 -5.16
C SER A 52 16.31 4.06 -6.38
N ALA A 53 17.15 5.10 -6.23
CA ALA A 53 17.83 5.70 -7.39
C ALA A 53 19.05 4.90 -7.86
N SER A 54 19.75 4.22 -6.95
CA SER A 54 21.04 3.59 -7.20
C SER A 54 21.22 2.22 -6.56
N LYS A 55 20.19 1.68 -5.88
CA LYS A 55 20.24 0.44 -5.08
C LYS A 55 21.19 0.50 -3.87
N TYR A 56 21.56 1.69 -3.44
CA TYR A 56 22.23 1.96 -2.17
C TYR A 56 21.68 3.28 -1.60
N GLU A 57 21.82 3.44 -0.29
CA GLU A 57 21.32 4.62 0.40
C GLU A 57 22.20 5.84 0.08
N GLN A 58 21.56 6.91 -0.43
CA GLN A 58 22.23 8.17 -0.76
C GLN A 58 21.26 9.33 -0.55
N LYS A 59 21.78 10.55 -0.42
CA LYS A 59 20.94 11.75 -0.33
C LYS A 59 20.16 11.97 -1.62
N VAL A 60 18.90 12.41 -1.52
CA VAL A 60 18.06 12.73 -2.69
C VAL A 60 18.76 13.69 -3.65
N THR A 61 19.52 14.66 -3.11
CA THR A 61 20.26 15.66 -3.90
C THR A 61 21.42 15.08 -4.73
N GLU A 62 21.92 13.91 -4.35
CA GLU A 62 23.01 13.21 -5.04
C GLU A 62 22.49 12.15 -6.01
N ALA A 63 21.18 11.87 -5.98
CA ALA A 63 20.58 10.83 -6.78
C ALA A 63 20.61 11.17 -8.28
N PRO A 64 21.00 10.21 -9.15
CA PRO A 64 21.12 10.42 -10.58
C PRO A 64 19.77 10.56 -11.31
N ALA A 65 18.66 10.49 -10.60
CA ALA A 65 17.30 10.52 -11.14
C ALA A 65 16.41 11.48 -10.35
N ARG A 66 15.31 11.93 -10.97
CA ARG A 66 14.30 12.74 -10.31
C ARG A 66 13.45 11.87 -9.40
N ILE A 67 13.60 12.01 -8.08
CA ILE A 67 12.90 11.23 -7.08
C ILE A 67 11.82 12.10 -6.42
N SER A 68 10.68 11.48 -6.12
CA SER A 68 9.68 12.00 -5.19
C SER A 68 9.57 11.04 -4.02
N ILE A 69 9.44 11.59 -2.82
CA ILE A 69 9.18 10.83 -1.60
C ILE A 69 7.84 11.28 -1.08
N VAL A 70 7.01 10.33 -0.64
CA VAL A 70 5.79 10.59 0.12
C VAL A 70 5.92 9.82 1.43
N THR A 71 5.87 10.54 2.53
CA THR A 71 6.11 10.00 3.89
C THR A 71 4.83 9.43 4.50
N ALA A 72 4.97 8.60 5.55
CA ALA A 72 3.84 8.12 6.34
C ALA A 72 2.96 9.26 6.86
N ASP A 73 3.56 10.35 7.32
CA ASP A 73 2.84 11.53 7.80
C ASP A 73 2.00 12.21 6.71
N GLU A 74 2.53 12.29 5.50
CA GLU A 74 1.77 12.82 4.35
C GLU A 74 0.63 11.87 3.97
N ILE A 75 0.87 10.56 3.94
CA ILE A 75 -0.15 9.54 3.67
C ILE A 75 -1.32 9.69 4.66
N GLN A 76 -1.04 9.80 5.95
CA GLN A 76 -2.05 9.96 6.99
C GLN A 76 -2.73 11.33 6.92
N ARG A 77 -1.96 12.41 6.78
CA ARG A 77 -2.48 13.80 6.75
C ARG A 77 -3.43 14.04 5.59
N TYR A 78 -3.15 13.48 4.42
CA TYR A 78 -4.03 13.59 3.25
C TYR A 78 -5.11 12.50 3.19
N GLY A 79 -5.10 11.56 4.13
CA GLY A 79 -6.11 10.50 4.22
C GLY A 79 -6.07 9.50 3.07
N HIS A 80 -4.89 9.23 2.51
CA HIS A 80 -4.72 8.23 1.47
C HIS A 80 -5.04 6.84 2.00
N ARG A 81 -5.83 6.08 1.26
CA ARG A 81 -6.31 4.75 1.65
C ARG A 81 -5.73 3.63 0.80
N THR A 82 -5.13 3.98 -0.32
CA THR A 82 -4.49 3.06 -1.26
C THR A 82 -3.19 3.66 -1.77
N LEU A 83 -2.29 2.83 -2.28
CA LEU A 83 -1.09 3.32 -2.95
C LEU A 83 -1.46 4.13 -4.22
N MET A 84 -2.58 3.81 -4.87
CA MET A 84 -3.11 4.55 -5.99
C MET A 84 -3.42 6.02 -5.62
N ASP A 85 -4.00 6.26 -4.44
CA ASP A 85 -4.25 7.63 -3.95
C ASP A 85 -2.94 8.40 -3.80
N VAL A 86 -1.92 7.77 -3.24
CA VAL A 86 -0.57 8.36 -3.10
C VAL A 86 0.00 8.73 -4.47
N LEU A 87 -0.03 7.80 -5.42
CA LEU A 87 0.51 8.01 -6.77
C LEU A 87 -0.21 9.15 -7.50
N ASN A 88 -1.51 9.29 -7.30
CA ASN A 88 -2.33 10.33 -7.95
C ASN A 88 -1.98 11.75 -7.47
N THR A 89 -1.31 11.91 -6.34
CA THR A 89 -0.82 13.22 -5.87
C THR A 89 0.52 13.63 -6.49
N LEU A 90 1.23 12.69 -7.11
CA LEU A 90 2.55 12.93 -7.64
C LEU A 90 2.52 13.57 -9.03
N PRO A 91 3.28 14.65 -9.27
CA PRO A 91 3.32 15.29 -10.58
C PRO A 91 3.73 14.31 -11.69
N GLY A 92 2.91 14.22 -12.72
CA GLY A 92 3.14 13.37 -13.88
C GLY A 92 2.66 11.94 -13.74
N PHE A 93 2.03 11.58 -12.62
CA PHE A 93 1.25 10.35 -12.50
C PHE A 93 -0.23 10.66 -12.69
N GLN A 94 -0.95 9.69 -13.20
CA GLN A 94 -2.39 9.70 -13.33
C GLN A 94 -2.90 8.29 -13.08
N THR A 95 -4.06 8.17 -12.44
CA THR A 95 -4.67 6.88 -12.16
C THR A 95 -6.07 6.82 -12.76
N SER A 96 -6.50 5.64 -13.17
CA SER A 96 -7.85 5.36 -13.60
C SER A 96 -8.29 3.99 -13.10
N TYR A 97 -9.60 3.79 -13.02
CA TYR A 97 -10.21 2.57 -12.51
C TYR A 97 -11.40 2.19 -13.38
N ASP A 98 -11.44 0.96 -13.86
CA ASP A 98 -12.50 0.46 -14.74
C ASP A 98 -13.54 -0.43 -14.03
N ARG A 99 -13.59 -0.37 -12.71
CA ARG A 99 -14.41 -1.20 -11.82
C ARG A 99 -13.91 -2.64 -11.65
N ASN A 100 -12.81 -3.00 -12.30
CA ASN A 100 -12.14 -4.27 -12.12
C ASN A 100 -10.66 -4.05 -11.79
N TYR A 101 -9.95 -3.28 -12.63
CA TYR A 101 -8.53 -3.00 -12.47
C TYR A 101 -8.22 -1.52 -12.33
N SER A 102 -7.15 -1.26 -11.59
CA SER A 102 -6.58 0.07 -11.42
C SER A 102 -5.37 0.24 -12.32
N TYR A 103 -5.35 1.34 -13.06
CA TYR A 103 -4.29 1.65 -14.00
C TYR A 103 -3.56 2.90 -13.57
N THR A 104 -2.23 2.86 -13.68
CA THR A 104 -1.34 3.97 -13.35
C THR A 104 -0.58 4.39 -14.61
N GLY A 105 -0.81 5.60 -15.06
CA GLY A 105 -0.06 6.22 -16.14
C GLY A 105 1.03 7.13 -15.61
N ALA A 106 2.10 7.27 -16.37
CA ALA A 106 3.20 8.18 -16.08
C ALA A 106 3.49 9.08 -17.26
N ARG A 107 3.60 10.41 -17.04
CA ARG A 107 3.90 11.43 -18.06
C ARG A 107 2.93 11.45 -19.24
N GLY A 108 1.64 11.19 -18.99
CA GLY A 108 0.61 11.11 -20.02
C GLY A 108 0.56 9.78 -20.79
N PHE A 109 1.40 8.81 -20.42
CA PHE A 109 1.37 7.47 -20.97
C PHE A 109 0.75 6.51 -19.95
N GLY A 110 -0.34 5.92 -20.29
CA GLY A 110 -1.08 4.93 -19.53
C GLY A 110 -2.34 4.60 -20.31
N VAL A 111 -2.57 3.32 -20.56
CA VAL A 111 -3.72 2.84 -21.32
C VAL A 111 -4.44 1.82 -20.46
N PRO A 112 -5.75 1.91 -20.29
CA PRO A 112 -6.54 0.82 -19.71
C PRO A 112 -6.22 -0.50 -20.42
N GLY A 113 -6.01 -1.56 -19.65
CA GLY A 113 -5.58 -2.86 -20.18
C GLY A 113 -4.05 -3.07 -20.23
N ASP A 114 -3.23 -2.08 -19.85
CA ASP A 114 -1.76 -2.25 -19.72
C ASP A 114 -1.33 -2.93 -18.40
N PHE A 115 -2.23 -3.09 -17.45
CA PHE A 115 -2.02 -3.75 -16.14
C PHE A 115 -0.76 -3.25 -15.39
N ASN A 116 -0.33 -2.00 -15.63
CA ASN A 116 0.83 -1.36 -15.01
C ASN A 116 2.17 -2.05 -15.31
N THR A 117 2.28 -2.78 -16.41
CA THR A 117 3.44 -3.62 -16.78
C THR A 117 4.73 -2.84 -17.01
N ARG A 118 4.63 -1.52 -17.24
CA ARG A 118 5.77 -0.63 -17.55
C ARG A 118 6.26 0.19 -16.36
N ILE A 119 5.67 -0.05 -15.19
CA ILE A 119 6.08 0.54 -13.92
C ILE A 119 6.56 -0.60 -13.03
N LEU A 120 7.81 -0.53 -12.61
CA LEU A 120 8.35 -1.48 -11.65
C LEU A 120 7.90 -1.08 -10.25
N MET A 121 7.29 -2.01 -9.54
CA MET A 121 6.89 -1.82 -8.16
C MET A 121 7.66 -2.75 -7.22
N LEU A 122 8.16 -2.16 -6.15
CA LEU A 122 8.97 -2.85 -5.16
C LEU A 122 8.37 -2.64 -3.76
N VAL A 123 8.55 -3.62 -2.89
CA VAL A 123 8.34 -3.49 -1.44
C VAL A 123 9.67 -3.80 -0.76
N ASP A 124 10.21 -2.84 -0.03
CA ASP A 124 11.55 -2.91 0.57
C ASP A 124 12.63 -3.37 -0.43
N GLY A 125 12.50 -2.99 -1.72
CA GLY A 125 13.39 -3.41 -2.80
C GLY A 125 13.09 -4.80 -3.39
N HIS A 126 12.16 -5.59 -2.85
CA HIS A 126 11.67 -6.82 -3.47
C HIS A 126 10.68 -6.51 -4.57
N ARG A 127 10.87 -7.10 -5.78
CA ARG A 127 9.96 -6.89 -6.92
C ARG A 127 8.63 -7.60 -6.67
N ILE A 128 7.53 -6.85 -6.83
CA ILE A 128 6.18 -7.38 -6.65
C ILE A 128 5.32 -7.40 -7.93
N ASN A 129 5.86 -7.00 -9.09
CA ASN A 129 5.18 -7.26 -10.35
C ASN A 129 5.01 -8.77 -10.52
N GLU A 130 3.83 -9.22 -10.94
CA GLU A 130 3.54 -10.64 -11.09
C GLU A 130 4.36 -11.28 -12.23
N ASN A 131 4.52 -12.61 -12.20
CA ASN A 131 5.51 -13.29 -13.03
C ASN A 131 5.01 -13.69 -14.42
N ILE A 132 3.72 -13.52 -14.74
CA ILE A 132 3.12 -13.96 -16.00
C ILE A 132 3.07 -12.78 -16.99
N PHE A 133 2.48 -11.67 -16.56
CA PHE A 133 2.26 -10.48 -17.39
C PHE A 133 3.06 -9.26 -16.93
N ASP A 134 3.87 -9.39 -15.87
CA ASP A 134 4.56 -8.26 -15.23
C ASP A 134 3.62 -7.19 -14.65
N GLY A 135 2.35 -7.50 -14.45
CA GLY A 135 1.35 -6.59 -13.92
C GLY A 135 1.51 -6.30 -12.43
N VAL A 136 0.87 -5.25 -11.94
CA VAL A 136 0.81 -4.92 -10.52
C VAL A 136 -0.45 -4.14 -10.19
N VAL A 137 -1.00 -4.38 -8.99
CA VAL A 137 -2.22 -3.75 -8.49
C VAL A 137 -1.85 -2.75 -7.39
N PRO A 138 -2.02 -1.43 -7.62
CA PRO A 138 -1.68 -0.38 -6.65
C PRO A 138 -2.86 0.06 -5.76
N ASP A 139 -3.98 -0.62 -5.81
CA ASP A 139 -5.20 -0.29 -5.06
C ASP A 139 -5.43 -1.22 -3.86
N ARG A 140 -6.69 -1.62 -3.62
CA ARG A 140 -7.09 -2.49 -2.50
C ARG A 140 -6.44 -3.87 -2.51
N GLY A 141 -5.99 -4.37 -3.68
CA GLY A 141 -5.22 -5.60 -3.84
C GLY A 141 -3.71 -5.40 -3.66
N PHE A 142 -3.25 -4.29 -3.07
CA PHE A 142 -1.83 -4.09 -2.80
C PHE A 142 -1.36 -4.96 -1.63
N VAL A 143 -0.17 -5.53 -1.77
CA VAL A 143 0.38 -6.56 -0.86
C VAL A 143 0.71 -6.09 0.56
N VAL A 144 0.68 -4.78 0.83
CA VAL A 144 0.97 -4.18 2.15
C VAL A 144 -0.13 -3.18 2.49
N ASP A 145 -0.65 -3.26 3.71
CA ASP A 145 -1.59 -2.27 4.23
C ASP A 145 -0.96 -0.87 4.23
N ILE A 146 -1.71 0.14 3.80
CA ILE A 146 -1.23 1.52 3.62
C ILE A 146 -0.62 2.11 4.90
N ASP A 147 -1.15 1.75 6.07
CA ASP A 147 -0.67 2.25 7.36
C ASP A 147 0.67 1.63 7.80
N LEU A 148 1.10 0.54 7.16
CA LEU A 148 2.42 -0.06 7.38
C LEU A 148 3.52 0.58 6.53
N ILE A 149 3.17 1.50 5.66
CA ILE A 149 4.13 2.22 4.83
C ILE A 149 4.83 3.29 5.66
N ASP A 150 6.16 3.29 5.65
CA ASP A 150 7.02 4.35 6.19
C ASP A 150 7.13 5.49 5.17
N ARG A 151 7.42 5.15 3.92
CA ARG A 151 7.48 6.09 2.80
C ARG A 151 7.38 5.39 1.46
N VAL A 152 6.98 6.14 0.46
CA VAL A 152 6.97 5.72 -0.95
C VAL A 152 8.02 6.52 -1.71
N GLU A 153 9.02 5.83 -2.27
CA GLU A 153 10.05 6.42 -3.12
C GLU A 153 9.70 6.20 -4.59
N VAL A 154 9.59 7.27 -5.36
CA VAL A 154 9.21 7.21 -6.76
C VAL A 154 10.30 7.79 -7.64
N VAL A 155 10.99 6.93 -8.37
CA VAL A 155 11.97 7.30 -9.40
C VAL A 155 11.22 7.54 -10.71
N ARG A 156 11.24 8.77 -11.20
CA ARG A 156 10.52 9.17 -12.41
C ARG A 156 11.40 9.10 -13.64
N GLY A 157 11.07 8.22 -14.56
CA GLY A 157 11.76 8.04 -15.84
C GLY A 157 12.34 6.65 -16.00
N PRO A 158 12.98 6.39 -17.14
CA PRO A 158 13.51 5.07 -17.45
C PRO A 158 14.63 4.69 -16.48
N ALA A 159 14.47 3.56 -15.82
CA ALA A 159 15.43 2.99 -14.91
C ALA A 159 15.79 1.54 -15.26
N SER A 160 15.48 1.11 -16.49
CA SER A 160 15.68 -0.26 -16.96
C SER A 160 17.14 -0.71 -16.98
N SER A 161 18.08 0.23 -17.11
CA SER A 161 19.53 -0.07 -17.03
C SER A 161 19.95 -0.59 -15.65
N LEU A 162 19.24 -0.19 -14.60
CA LEU A 162 19.53 -0.57 -13.22
C LEU A 162 18.61 -1.70 -12.74
N TYR A 163 17.35 -1.67 -13.16
CA TYR A 163 16.27 -2.50 -12.63
C TYR A 163 15.74 -3.56 -13.59
N GLY A 164 16.09 -3.50 -14.88
CA GLY A 164 15.62 -4.44 -15.89
C GLY A 164 14.21 -4.14 -16.39
N SER A 165 13.43 -5.19 -16.64
CA SER A 165 12.07 -5.11 -17.17
C SER A 165 11.12 -4.33 -16.24
N SER A 166 10.02 -3.83 -16.81
CA SER A 166 8.97 -3.02 -16.16
C SER A 166 9.41 -1.63 -15.69
N ALA A 167 10.69 -1.33 -15.53
CA ALA A 167 11.19 -0.01 -15.11
C ALA A 167 11.29 0.99 -16.29
N PHE A 168 10.31 0.99 -17.20
CA PHE A 168 10.34 1.83 -18.40
C PHE A 168 9.87 3.27 -18.09
N PHE A 169 8.77 3.42 -17.39
CA PHE A 169 8.25 4.74 -17.00
C PHE A 169 8.72 5.21 -15.63
N GLY A 170 9.08 4.28 -14.76
CA GLY A 170 9.55 4.58 -13.41
C GLY A 170 9.67 3.37 -12.52
N VAL A 171 10.17 3.61 -11.32
CA VAL A 171 10.23 2.65 -10.23
C VAL A 171 9.52 3.24 -9.02
N ILE A 172 8.62 2.48 -8.43
CA ILE A 172 7.94 2.81 -7.19
C ILE A 172 8.42 1.81 -6.15
N ASN A 173 9.08 2.28 -5.10
CA ASN A 173 9.54 1.43 -4.01
C ASN A 173 8.83 1.84 -2.72
N VAL A 174 8.01 0.95 -2.23
CA VAL A 174 7.31 1.10 -0.95
C VAL A 174 8.22 0.60 0.15
N ILE A 175 8.62 1.49 1.03
CA ILE A 175 9.41 1.16 2.21
C ILE A 175 8.44 0.97 3.37
N THR A 176 8.51 -0.18 4.02
CA THR A 176 7.63 -0.51 5.15
C THR A 176 8.24 -0.06 6.46
N LYS A 177 7.39 0.21 7.44
CA LYS A 177 7.77 0.44 8.83
C LYS A 177 8.60 -0.73 9.37
N ARG A 178 9.34 -0.48 10.42
CA ARG A 178 10.10 -1.49 11.17
C ARG A 178 9.40 -1.79 12.49
N GLY A 179 9.75 -2.86 13.14
CA GLY A 179 9.19 -3.22 14.45
C GLY A 179 9.35 -2.10 15.48
N ARG A 180 10.50 -1.43 15.50
CA ARG A 180 10.80 -0.29 16.38
C ARG A 180 9.91 0.94 16.14
N ASP A 181 9.32 1.06 14.99
CA ASP A 181 8.49 2.22 14.62
C ASP A 181 7.06 2.09 15.19
N LEU A 182 6.60 0.86 15.52
CA LEU A 182 5.32 0.60 16.18
C LEU A 182 5.42 0.57 17.71
N GLN A 183 6.47 -0.02 18.27
CA GLN A 183 6.72 -0.16 19.72
C GLN A 183 5.54 -0.77 20.51
N GLY A 184 5.03 -1.90 20.05
CA GLY A 184 3.95 -2.64 20.67
C GLY A 184 2.84 -3.03 19.70
N ALA A 185 1.62 -3.18 20.22
CA ALA A 185 0.45 -3.56 19.45
C ALA A 185 -0.34 -2.32 18.99
N GLU A 186 -0.80 -2.36 17.76
CA GLU A 186 -1.68 -1.36 17.16
C GLU A 186 -2.91 -2.04 16.56
N VAL A 187 -4.09 -1.48 16.78
CA VAL A 187 -5.36 -1.92 16.20
C VAL A 187 -5.99 -0.74 15.47
N SER A 188 -6.38 -0.93 14.23
CA SER A 188 -7.10 0.05 13.42
C SER A 188 -8.42 -0.53 12.94
N VAL A 189 -9.48 0.26 12.98
CA VAL A 189 -10.80 -0.08 12.43
C VAL A 189 -11.33 1.13 11.70
N ALA A 190 -11.85 0.93 10.51
CA ALA A 190 -12.49 1.98 9.73
C ALA A 190 -13.78 1.49 9.08
N THR A 191 -14.72 2.40 8.89
CA THR A 191 -15.95 2.17 8.10
C THR A 191 -16.13 3.32 7.12
N GLY A 192 -16.72 3.07 6.00
CA GLY A 192 -16.92 4.06 4.94
C GLY A 192 -18.22 3.87 4.19
N SER A 193 -18.35 4.59 3.07
CA SER A 193 -19.45 4.43 2.12
C SER A 193 -19.44 3.03 1.50
N GLN A 194 -20.54 2.66 0.82
CA GLN A 194 -20.67 1.36 0.15
C GLN A 194 -20.57 0.18 1.12
N GLU A 195 -21.06 0.37 2.35
CA GLU A 195 -20.99 -0.62 3.44
C GLU A 195 -19.57 -1.18 3.62
N SER A 196 -18.56 -0.31 3.50
CA SER A 196 -17.17 -0.76 3.60
C SER A 196 -16.66 -0.79 5.03
N TYR A 197 -15.89 -1.82 5.33
CA TYR A 197 -15.25 -2.07 6.62
C TYR A 197 -13.79 -2.46 6.40
N GLN A 198 -12.92 -1.88 7.21
CA GLN A 198 -11.50 -2.23 7.21
C GLN A 198 -11.04 -2.46 8.66
N GLY A 199 -10.23 -3.47 8.86
CA GLY A 199 -9.62 -3.77 10.14
C GLY A 199 -8.17 -4.17 9.99
N ARG A 200 -7.31 -3.75 10.93
CA ARG A 200 -5.91 -4.16 10.99
C ARG A 200 -5.50 -4.36 12.43
N ILE A 201 -4.70 -5.39 12.66
CA ILE A 201 -3.95 -5.60 13.89
C ILE A 201 -2.48 -5.77 13.53
N SER A 202 -1.61 -5.05 14.21
CA SER A 202 -0.17 -5.11 14.01
C SER A 202 0.55 -5.20 15.34
N TYR A 203 1.70 -5.84 15.35
CA TYR A 203 2.62 -5.85 16.46
C TYR A 203 4.03 -5.61 15.96
N GLY A 204 4.72 -4.66 16.54
CA GLY A 204 6.11 -4.34 16.20
C GLY A 204 6.94 -4.10 17.44
N GLU A 205 8.14 -4.67 17.48
CA GLU A 205 9.06 -4.55 18.62
C GLU A 205 10.50 -4.74 18.17
N ARG A 206 11.40 -4.05 18.85
CA ARG A 206 12.84 -4.33 18.80
C ARG A 206 13.31 -4.72 20.19
N PHE A 207 13.79 -5.94 20.31
CA PHE A 207 14.28 -6.52 21.57
C PHE A 207 15.73 -6.12 21.87
N ASP A 208 16.12 -6.19 23.14
CA ASP A 208 17.48 -5.84 23.62
C ASP A 208 18.58 -6.68 22.98
N ASN A 209 18.28 -7.90 22.55
CA ASN A 209 19.22 -8.78 21.83
C ASN A 209 19.45 -8.38 20.36
N GLY A 210 18.80 -7.30 19.89
CA GLY A 210 18.89 -6.81 18.52
C GLY A 210 17.93 -7.48 17.53
N PHE A 211 17.15 -8.48 17.95
CA PHE A 211 16.07 -9.02 17.13
C PHE A 211 14.96 -7.99 17.01
N GLU A 212 14.42 -7.85 15.80
CA GLU A 212 13.33 -6.92 15.50
C GLU A 212 12.27 -7.62 14.68
N MET A 213 11.00 -7.39 15.01
CA MET A 213 9.88 -7.99 14.31
C MET A 213 8.76 -6.99 14.07
N LEU A 214 8.10 -7.13 12.92
CA LEU A 214 6.84 -6.49 12.57
C LEU A 214 5.92 -7.56 12.00
N LEU A 215 4.76 -7.73 12.61
CA LEU A 215 3.71 -8.65 12.17
C LEU A 215 2.43 -7.86 11.98
N SER A 216 1.68 -8.13 10.93
CA SER A 216 0.39 -7.49 10.70
C SER A 216 -0.58 -8.43 9.99
N ALA A 217 -1.85 -8.28 10.34
CA ALA A 217 -2.97 -8.87 9.64
C ALA A 217 -4.01 -7.78 9.38
N SER A 218 -4.45 -7.64 8.15
CA SER A 218 -5.51 -6.70 7.78
C SER A 218 -6.56 -7.35 6.89
N GLY A 219 -7.75 -6.75 6.89
CA GLY A 219 -8.86 -7.16 6.04
C GLY A 219 -9.70 -5.97 5.64
N TYR A 220 -10.24 -6.01 4.45
CA TYR A 220 -11.18 -5.06 3.87
C TYR A 220 -12.35 -5.82 3.27
N ASP A 221 -13.54 -5.28 3.44
CA ASP A 221 -14.78 -5.79 2.85
C ASP A 221 -15.66 -4.60 2.44
N SER A 222 -16.31 -4.67 1.27
CA SER A 222 -17.22 -3.65 0.77
C SER A 222 -18.27 -4.29 -0.14
N GLU A 223 -19.51 -3.85 0.00
CA GLU A 223 -20.58 -4.26 -0.93
C GLU A 223 -20.49 -3.53 -2.29
N GLY A 224 -19.68 -2.46 -2.39
CA GLY A 224 -19.57 -1.66 -3.60
C GLY A 224 -20.79 -0.81 -3.89
N ASP A 225 -20.99 -0.40 -5.14
CA ASP A 225 -22.17 0.34 -5.57
C ASP A 225 -23.33 -0.63 -5.85
N ASP A 226 -24.48 -0.42 -5.22
CA ASP A 226 -25.68 -1.26 -5.35
C ASP A 226 -26.22 -1.30 -6.78
N ARG A 227 -26.08 -0.18 -7.51
CA ARG A 227 -26.61 -0.02 -8.87
C ARG A 227 -25.68 0.81 -9.72
N LEU A 228 -25.23 0.22 -10.83
CA LEU A 228 -24.43 0.87 -11.85
C LEU A 228 -25.13 0.77 -13.19
N TYR A 229 -25.27 1.88 -13.92
CA TYR A 229 -25.89 1.89 -15.23
C TYR A 229 -24.83 1.96 -16.33
N TYR A 230 -24.93 1.02 -17.28
CA TYR A 230 -24.08 0.90 -18.44
C TYR A 230 -24.91 0.99 -19.72
N PRO A 231 -24.86 2.13 -20.45
CA PRO A 231 -25.68 2.35 -21.65
C PRO A 231 -25.46 1.31 -22.74
N GLU A 232 -24.26 0.72 -22.81
CA GLU A 232 -23.92 -0.31 -23.79
C GLU A 232 -24.67 -1.63 -23.58
N PHE A 233 -25.25 -1.83 -22.41
CA PHE A 233 -26.06 -3.00 -22.04
C PHE A 233 -27.53 -2.63 -21.84
N ASP A 234 -28.01 -1.47 -22.32
CA ASP A 234 -29.41 -1.05 -22.18
C ASP A 234 -30.36 -1.87 -23.09
N ASP A 235 -30.61 -3.10 -22.68
CA ASP A 235 -31.49 -4.06 -23.30
C ASP A 235 -32.29 -4.81 -22.21
N PRO A 236 -33.57 -5.11 -22.41
CA PRO A 236 -34.35 -5.88 -21.44
C PRO A 236 -33.74 -7.24 -21.05
N ALA A 237 -32.99 -7.88 -21.95
CA ALA A 237 -32.29 -9.13 -21.66
C ALA A 237 -31.09 -8.96 -20.74
N SER A 238 -30.58 -7.74 -20.65
CA SER A 238 -29.40 -7.36 -19.81
C SER A 238 -29.81 -6.47 -18.65
N ASN A 239 -30.98 -6.70 -18.05
CA ASN A 239 -31.50 -5.93 -16.92
C ASN A 239 -31.55 -4.41 -17.21
N ASN A 240 -31.84 -4.02 -18.46
CA ASN A 240 -31.86 -2.61 -18.95
C ASN A 240 -30.57 -1.86 -18.61
N GLY A 241 -29.43 -2.48 -18.78
CA GLY A 241 -28.12 -1.90 -18.53
C GLY A 241 -27.77 -1.67 -17.06
N ILE A 242 -28.51 -2.25 -16.13
CA ILE A 242 -28.29 -2.05 -14.69
C ILE A 242 -27.56 -3.26 -14.11
N ALA A 243 -26.35 -3.05 -13.63
CA ALA A 243 -25.61 -3.99 -12.79
C ALA A 243 -26.03 -3.79 -11.33
N GLU A 244 -26.55 -4.83 -10.69
CA GLU A 244 -27.09 -4.78 -9.32
C GLU A 244 -26.31 -5.69 -8.38
N ASN A 245 -25.74 -5.14 -7.30
CA ASN A 245 -25.04 -5.87 -6.23
C ASN A 245 -23.93 -6.80 -6.75
N VAL A 246 -23.14 -6.33 -7.71
CA VAL A 246 -22.05 -7.08 -8.35
C VAL A 246 -20.73 -6.31 -8.35
N ASP A 247 -20.61 -5.24 -7.54
CA ASP A 247 -19.44 -4.37 -7.45
C ASP A 247 -18.67 -4.57 -6.12
N ASP A 248 -18.97 -5.62 -5.38
CA ASP A 248 -18.35 -5.93 -4.09
C ASP A 248 -16.86 -6.23 -4.21
N ALA A 249 -16.13 -6.00 -3.12
CA ALA A 249 -14.70 -6.26 -3.04
C ALA A 249 -14.30 -6.73 -1.64
N ASN A 250 -13.37 -7.66 -1.55
CA ASN A 250 -12.73 -8.02 -0.29
C ASN A 250 -11.23 -8.25 -0.46
N ASN A 251 -10.47 -7.93 0.59
CA ASN A 251 -9.04 -8.17 0.67
C ASN A 251 -8.67 -8.77 2.02
N ARG A 252 -7.68 -9.65 2.02
CA ARG A 252 -7.04 -10.21 3.22
C ARG A 252 -5.55 -10.16 3.03
N ASN A 253 -4.85 -9.62 4.01
CA ASN A 253 -3.42 -9.44 3.95
C ASN A 253 -2.76 -9.89 5.25
N LEU A 254 -1.65 -10.63 5.13
CA LEU A 254 -0.74 -10.94 6.22
C LEU A 254 0.65 -10.48 5.82
N TYR A 255 1.29 -9.73 6.69
CA TYR A 255 2.64 -9.22 6.51
C TYR A 255 3.52 -9.58 7.71
N ALA A 256 4.73 -10.01 7.43
CA ALA A 256 5.75 -10.27 8.46
C ALA A 256 7.10 -9.75 7.99
N LYS A 257 7.83 -9.08 8.89
CA LYS A 257 9.22 -8.62 8.68
C LYS A 257 10.03 -8.89 9.94
N LEU A 258 11.05 -9.72 9.83
CA LEU A 258 11.91 -10.14 10.93
C LEU A 258 13.34 -9.77 10.59
N SER A 259 14.04 -9.08 11.49
CA SER A 259 15.42 -8.67 11.27
C SER A 259 16.30 -9.07 12.45
N TYR A 260 17.50 -9.58 12.16
CA TYR A 260 18.51 -9.87 13.15
C TYR A 260 19.92 -9.73 12.56
N GLY A 261 20.73 -8.86 13.13
CA GLY A 261 22.03 -8.49 12.56
C GLY A 261 21.87 -7.97 11.12
N ASP A 262 22.57 -8.58 10.20
CA ASP A 262 22.55 -8.22 8.76
C ASP A 262 21.45 -8.95 7.96
N PHE A 263 20.65 -9.77 8.62
CA PHE A 263 19.58 -10.54 7.97
C PHE A 263 18.23 -9.90 8.15
N THR A 264 17.44 -9.87 7.07
CA THR A 264 16.03 -9.50 7.09
C THR A 264 15.24 -10.53 6.30
N LEU A 265 14.24 -11.14 6.94
CA LEU A 265 13.25 -12.02 6.32
C LEU A 265 11.91 -11.28 6.26
N SER A 266 11.36 -11.15 5.07
CA SER A 266 10.01 -10.60 4.85
C SER A 266 9.11 -11.64 4.23
N GLY A 267 7.84 -11.66 4.63
CA GLY A 267 6.83 -12.56 4.10
C GLY A 267 5.50 -11.84 3.91
N VAL A 268 4.83 -12.18 2.82
CA VAL A 268 3.50 -11.66 2.45
C VAL A 268 2.60 -12.81 2.09
N TYR A 269 1.36 -12.72 2.53
CA TYR A 269 0.20 -13.42 1.96
C TYR A 269 -0.86 -12.36 1.71
N GLU A 270 -1.36 -12.29 0.48
CA GLU A 270 -2.43 -11.40 0.08
C GLU A 270 -3.43 -12.16 -0.79
N GLU A 271 -4.71 -11.92 -0.59
CA GLU A 271 -5.83 -12.43 -1.37
C GLU A 271 -6.84 -11.31 -1.58
N TYR A 272 -7.14 -11.02 -2.83
CA TYR A 272 -8.10 -10.00 -3.25
C TYR A 272 -9.15 -10.59 -4.16
N GLU A 273 -10.41 -10.28 -3.90
CA GLU A 273 -11.56 -10.69 -4.71
C GLU A 273 -12.39 -9.47 -5.05
N LYS A 274 -12.76 -9.34 -6.32
CA LYS A 274 -13.56 -8.23 -6.84
C LYS A 274 -14.70 -8.74 -7.72
N GLY A 275 -15.93 -8.33 -7.43
CA GLY A 275 -17.07 -8.46 -8.32
C GLY A 275 -16.91 -7.54 -9.54
N VAL A 276 -17.21 -8.03 -10.73
CA VAL A 276 -16.98 -7.32 -12.00
C VAL A 276 -18.30 -6.90 -12.63
N PRO A 277 -18.73 -5.63 -12.49
CA PRO A 277 -20.02 -5.17 -13.01
C PRO A 277 -20.03 -4.91 -14.52
N THR A 278 -18.88 -4.91 -15.19
CA THR A 278 -18.69 -4.39 -16.56
C THR A 278 -18.72 -5.46 -17.65
N ALA A 279 -19.07 -6.72 -17.35
CA ALA A 279 -19.00 -7.85 -18.29
C ALA A 279 -17.66 -7.93 -19.03
N SER A 280 -16.54 -7.65 -18.34
CA SER A 280 -15.18 -7.72 -18.89
C SER A 280 -14.91 -9.10 -19.50
N TYR A 281 -14.12 -9.14 -20.58
CA TYR A 281 -13.72 -10.37 -21.26
C TYR A 281 -14.89 -11.22 -21.81
N GLU A 282 -15.96 -10.56 -22.29
CA GLU A 282 -17.14 -11.22 -22.85
C GLU A 282 -17.89 -12.12 -21.85
N THR A 283 -17.78 -11.82 -20.56
CA THR A 283 -18.56 -12.49 -19.51
C THR A 283 -20.01 -12.01 -19.50
N LEU A 284 -20.86 -12.68 -18.75
CA LEU A 284 -22.26 -12.28 -18.62
C LEU A 284 -22.39 -10.99 -17.80
N PHE A 285 -23.13 -10.03 -18.35
CA PHE A 285 -23.46 -8.79 -17.64
C PHE A 285 -24.41 -9.08 -16.46
N ASN A 286 -24.23 -8.34 -15.37
CA ASN A 286 -25.03 -8.45 -14.14
C ASN A 286 -25.06 -9.88 -13.57
N ASP A 287 -23.94 -10.62 -13.62
CA ASP A 287 -23.80 -11.94 -13.05
C ASP A 287 -22.82 -11.93 -11.87
N SER A 288 -23.31 -12.21 -10.66
CA SER A 288 -22.52 -12.20 -9.43
C SER A 288 -21.40 -13.24 -9.39
N ARG A 289 -21.34 -14.16 -10.33
CA ARG A 289 -20.27 -15.15 -10.50
C ARG A 289 -19.09 -14.59 -11.30
N THR A 290 -19.28 -13.46 -11.99
CA THR A 290 -18.19 -12.78 -12.71
C THR A 290 -17.33 -12.04 -11.70
N ARG A 291 -16.17 -12.63 -11.39
CA ARG A 291 -15.27 -12.13 -10.35
C ARG A 291 -13.82 -12.23 -10.79
N THR A 292 -13.03 -11.28 -10.34
CA THR A 292 -11.58 -11.33 -10.42
C THR A 292 -11.02 -11.79 -9.09
N TRP A 293 -10.06 -12.71 -9.13
CA TRP A 293 -9.31 -13.21 -8.00
C TRP A 293 -7.85 -12.93 -8.23
N GLU A 294 -7.23 -12.27 -7.28
CA GLU A 294 -5.80 -12.07 -7.25
C GLU A 294 -5.24 -12.59 -5.93
N GLY A 295 -4.07 -13.17 -5.96
CA GLY A 295 -3.42 -13.66 -4.76
C GLY A 295 -1.92 -13.60 -4.90
N ARG A 296 -1.24 -13.23 -3.83
CA ARG A 296 0.21 -13.15 -3.81
C ARG A 296 0.79 -13.71 -2.53
N VAL A 297 1.77 -14.58 -2.72
CA VAL A 297 2.56 -15.12 -1.62
C VAL A 297 4.02 -15.04 -1.99
N TYR A 298 4.84 -14.48 -1.11
CA TYR A 298 6.28 -14.54 -1.24
C TYR A 298 7.00 -14.56 0.11
N LEU A 299 8.22 -15.05 0.08
CA LEU A 299 9.22 -14.90 1.13
C LEU A 299 10.49 -14.32 0.52
N ASP A 300 11.03 -13.29 1.14
CA ASP A 300 12.24 -12.61 0.71
C ASP A 300 13.25 -12.60 1.87
N LEU A 301 14.44 -13.15 1.63
CA LEU A 301 15.55 -13.15 2.58
C LEU A 301 16.67 -12.27 2.07
N LYS A 302 16.95 -11.20 2.79
CA LYS A 302 18.04 -10.26 2.51
C LYS A 302 19.19 -10.46 3.47
N TYR A 303 20.39 -10.40 2.93
CA TYR A 303 21.63 -10.28 3.68
C TYR A 303 22.37 -9.01 3.25
N GLN A 304 22.57 -8.08 4.17
CA GLN A 304 23.16 -6.78 3.88
C GLN A 304 24.50 -6.63 4.61
N LEU A 305 25.59 -6.68 3.86
CA LEU A 305 26.93 -6.40 4.37
C LEU A 305 27.18 -4.90 4.40
N THR A 306 27.45 -4.36 5.58
CA THR A 306 27.92 -2.97 5.72
C THR A 306 29.45 -2.97 5.79
N TRP A 307 30.13 -2.56 4.71
CA TRP A 307 31.56 -2.36 4.71
C TRP A 307 31.91 -1.02 5.34
N SER A 308 32.55 -1.04 6.50
CA SER A 308 33.16 0.18 7.04
C SER A 308 34.38 0.53 6.21
N THR A 309 34.31 1.61 5.44
CA THR A 309 35.50 2.17 4.75
C THR A 309 36.40 2.78 5.81
N ILE A 310 37.51 2.09 6.19
CA ILE A 310 38.56 2.66 6.99
C ILE A 310 39.30 3.64 6.09
N LEU A 311 39.04 4.93 6.23
CA LEU A 311 39.90 5.97 5.65
C LEU A 311 41.25 5.98 6.44
N VAL A 312 42.24 5.35 5.87
CA VAL A 312 43.63 5.52 6.35
C VAL A 312 44.11 6.89 5.87
N GLN A 313 44.02 7.91 6.72
CA GLN A 313 44.72 9.18 6.51
C GLN A 313 46.21 8.92 6.71
N SER A 314 46.97 8.83 5.61
CA SER A 314 48.41 8.96 5.66
C SER A 314 48.79 10.42 5.89
N SER A 315 49.36 10.71 7.04
CA SER A 315 50.04 11.95 7.36
C SER A 315 51.32 12.13 6.57
#